data_ac0728706c37bbedfbfabcb62dff5833
#
_entry.id   ac0728706c37bbedfbfabcb62dff5833
#
_cell.length_a   1.000
_cell.length_b   1.000
_cell.length_c   1.000
_cell.angle_alpha   90.00
_cell.angle_beta   90.00
_cell.angle_gamma   90.00
#
_symmetry.space_group_name_H-M   'P 1'
#
loop_
_entity.id
_entity.type
_entity.pdbx_description
1 polymer ?
#
loop_
_entity_poly.entity_id
_entity_poly.type
_entity_poly.pdbx_seq_one_letter_code
_entity_poly.pdbx_strand_id
1 'polypeptide(L)'
;GWGEGKVTFEASGQNSLILGGAASVSEYDHHSDVKAGVYGKDSVLVGGFNNLIGEKGETSVIVGGQENQVTNQKSVIVGGFWNKVTGSNSVVVGGVSKEASGSGDGVFGGFRNKVSGGESVVLGGQTNEVIGTNSVVSGGTDNKVSGNYASANGGKQNTISGDYAATLGG
;
A
#
# COMPACT_ATOMS: atom_id res chain seq x y z
N GLY A 1 -25.92 20.75 -16.32
CA GLY A 1 -24.64 20.42 -16.93
C GLY A 1 -24.02 19.24 -16.20
N TRP A 2 -23.68 18.22 -16.91
CA TRP A 2 -22.93 17.08 -16.42
C TRP A 2 -21.49 17.59 -16.20
N GLY A 3 -21.01 17.64 -14.97
CA GLY A 3 -19.63 18.01 -14.70
C GLY A 3 -18.71 16.89 -15.17
N GLU A 4 -17.79 17.20 -16.07
CA GLU A 4 -16.72 16.27 -16.46
C GLU A 4 -15.68 16.23 -15.34
N GLY A 5 -15.31 15.04 -14.88
CA GLY A 5 -14.23 14.87 -13.91
C GLY A 5 -12.89 15.38 -14.49
N LYS A 6 -12.13 16.10 -13.67
CA LYS A 6 -10.83 16.64 -14.08
C LYS A 6 -9.74 15.62 -13.86
N VAL A 7 -8.89 15.40 -14.87
CA VAL A 7 -7.66 14.62 -14.74
C VAL A 7 -6.48 15.55 -14.48
N THR A 8 -5.74 15.31 -13.41
CA THR A 8 -4.48 15.99 -13.12
C THR A 8 -3.38 14.94 -13.03
N PHE A 9 -2.35 15.06 -13.87
CA PHE A 9 -1.15 14.21 -13.86
C PHE A 9 0.09 15.10 -13.95
N GLU A 10 0.74 15.32 -12.82
CA GLU A 10 1.84 16.30 -12.74
C GLU A 10 2.90 15.93 -11.70
N ALA A 11 4.09 16.49 -11.84
CA ALA A 11 5.12 16.51 -10.81
C ALA A 11 5.23 17.93 -10.27
N SER A 12 4.67 18.22 -9.10
CA SER A 12 4.69 19.55 -8.46
C SER A 12 5.44 19.58 -7.13
N GLY A 13 5.81 18.43 -6.58
CA GLY A 13 6.72 18.36 -5.43
C GLY A 13 8.12 18.89 -5.76
N GLN A 14 8.75 19.62 -4.84
CA GLN A 14 10.13 20.10 -5.02
C GLN A 14 11.08 18.92 -5.28
N ASN A 15 11.94 19.01 -6.30
CA ASN A 15 12.83 17.94 -6.75
C ASN A 15 12.12 16.61 -7.08
N SER A 16 10.84 16.63 -7.41
CA SER A 16 10.09 15.44 -7.77
C SER A 16 10.30 15.06 -9.25
N LEU A 17 10.17 13.78 -9.57
CA LEU A 17 10.40 13.25 -10.90
C LEU A 17 9.31 12.27 -11.31
N ILE A 18 8.80 12.43 -12.53
CA ILE A 18 7.99 11.42 -13.22
C ILE A 18 8.74 10.92 -14.45
N LEU A 19 8.89 9.61 -14.58
CA LEU A 19 9.46 8.94 -15.75
C LEU A 19 8.35 8.11 -16.43
N GLY A 20 7.64 8.72 -17.40
CA GLY A 20 6.52 8.07 -18.08
C GLY A 20 5.26 7.95 -17.21
N GLY A 21 4.31 7.13 -17.66
CA GLY A 21 3.04 6.93 -16.98
C GLY A 21 1.89 7.70 -17.62
N ALA A 22 0.68 7.50 -17.11
CA ALA A 22 -0.55 8.13 -17.58
C ALA A 22 -1.58 8.32 -16.45
N ALA A 23 -2.59 9.13 -16.70
CA ALA A 23 -3.76 9.27 -15.84
C ALA A 23 -5.03 9.45 -16.70
N SER A 24 -6.14 8.87 -16.23
CA SER A 24 -7.48 9.13 -16.80
C SER A 24 -8.56 8.92 -15.75
N VAL A 25 -9.75 9.47 -15.99
CA VAL A 25 -10.95 9.12 -15.23
C VAL A 25 -11.43 7.72 -15.61
N SER A 26 -12.05 7.03 -14.68
CA SER A 26 -12.71 5.75 -14.94
C SER A 26 -13.91 5.94 -15.89
N GLU A 27 -14.15 4.98 -16.78
CA GLU A 27 -15.34 4.97 -17.65
C GLU A 27 -16.66 4.96 -16.85
N TYR A 28 -16.63 4.58 -15.59
CA TYR A 28 -17.80 4.46 -14.73
C TYR A 28 -18.00 5.66 -13.78
N ASP A 29 -16.99 6.51 -13.61
CA ASP A 29 -17.07 7.68 -12.73
C ASP A 29 -16.48 8.93 -13.40
N HIS A 30 -17.27 9.53 -14.29
CA HIS A 30 -16.91 10.77 -14.96
C HIS A 30 -17.07 12.02 -14.07
N HIS A 31 -17.54 11.88 -12.82
CA HIS A 31 -17.82 13.00 -11.93
C HIS A 31 -16.70 13.20 -10.88
N SER A 32 -15.81 12.24 -10.72
CA SER A 32 -14.70 12.33 -9.77
C SER A 32 -13.45 12.91 -10.43
N ASP A 33 -12.82 13.85 -9.76
CA ASP A 33 -11.50 14.34 -10.18
C ASP A 33 -10.45 13.26 -9.90
N VAL A 34 -9.67 12.92 -10.92
CA VAL A 34 -8.51 12.02 -10.80
C VAL A 34 -7.26 12.84 -10.57
N LYS A 35 -6.65 12.65 -9.42
CA LYS A 35 -5.35 13.24 -9.08
C LYS A 35 -4.31 12.14 -9.09
N ALA A 36 -3.44 12.15 -10.09
CA ALA A 36 -2.32 11.24 -10.22
C ALA A 36 -1.02 12.04 -10.39
N GLY A 37 0.12 11.44 -10.06
CA GLY A 37 1.41 12.12 -10.21
C GLY A 37 2.19 12.20 -8.91
N VAL A 38 3.09 13.17 -8.79
CA VAL A 38 4.01 13.34 -7.67
C VAL A 38 3.89 14.73 -7.07
N TYR A 39 3.37 14.81 -5.86
CA TYR A 39 3.21 16.04 -5.09
C TYR A 39 4.17 16.10 -3.89
N GLY A 40 4.67 14.94 -3.45
CA GLY A 40 5.67 14.83 -2.38
C GLY A 40 7.04 15.32 -2.81
N LYS A 41 7.73 16.05 -1.92
CA LYS A 41 9.09 16.53 -2.15
C LYS A 41 10.08 15.37 -2.26
N ASP A 42 11.11 15.53 -3.13
CA ASP A 42 12.18 14.56 -3.33
C ASP A 42 11.69 13.13 -3.69
N SER A 43 10.56 13.04 -4.41
CA SER A 43 9.88 11.79 -4.68
C SER A 43 9.88 11.41 -6.16
N VAL A 44 9.74 10.12 -6.44
CA VAL A 44 9.87 9.59 -7.81
C VAL A 44 8.71 8.66 -8.18
N LEU A 45 8.13 8.88 -9.35
CA LEU A 45 7.18 7.98 -9.99
C LEU A 45 7.76 7.47 -11.32
N VAL A 46 7.86 6.16 -11.46
CA VAL A 46 8.34 5.52 -12.70
C VAL A 46 7.20 4.74 -13.35
N GLY A 47 6.65 5.26 -14.44
CA GLY A 47 5.64 4.57 -15.26
C GLY A 47 4.30 4.31 -14.57
N GLY A 48 3.51 3.43 -15.19
CA GLY A 48 2.22 2.97 -14.67
C GLY A 48 1.05 3.90 -15.01
N PHE A 49 -0.08 3.69 -14.33
CA PHE A 49 -1.34 4.36 -14.62
C PHE A 49 -2.05 4.80 -13.33
N ASN A 50 -2.50 6.05 -13.25
CA ASN A 50 -3.21 6.63 -12.10
C ASN A 50 -2.49 6.44 -10.74
N ASN A 51 -1.16 6.40 -10.72
CA ASN A 51 -0.41 6.30 -9.47
C ASN A 51 -0.25 7.69 -8.83
N LEU A 52 -0.27 7.76 -7.49
CA LEU A 52 -0.23 9.00 -6.74
C LEU A 52 0.77 8.96 -5.58
N ILE A 53 1.73 9.90 -5.57
CA ILE A 53 2.47 10.27 -4.37
C ILE A 53 1.92 11.61 -3.90
N GLY A 54 1.20 11.61 -2.77
CA GLY A 54 0.57 12.80 -2.21
C GLY A 54 1.57 13.77 -1.59
N GLU A 55 1.12 14.95 -1.17
CA GLU A 55 1.96 16.04 -0.64
C GLU A 55 2.82 15.64 0.57
N LYS A 56 2.30 14.78 1.46
CA LYS A 56 3.03 14.25 2.62
C LYS A 56 3.92 13.04 2.28
N GLY A 57 3.88 12.57 1.04
CA GLY A 57 4.68 11.44 0.56
C GLY A 57 6.14 11.82 0.25
N GLU A 58 6.79 12.63 1.07
CA GLU A 58 8.17 13.07 0.86
C GLU A 58 9.15 11.88 0.81
N THR A 59 10.14 11.97 -0.06
CA THR A 59 11.19 10.96 -0.23
C THR A 59 10.61 9.55 -0.51
N SER A 60 9.50 9.50 -1.26
CA SER A 60 8.79 8.26 -1.56
C SER A 60 8.89 7.88 -3.02
N VAL A 61 8.68 6.60 -3.31
CA VAL A 61 8.84 6.07 -4.67
C VAL A 61 7.67 5.15 -5.03
N ILE A 62 7.13 5.33 -6.25
CA ILE A 62 6.26 4.34 -6.90
C ILE A 62 6.91 3.89 -8.19
N VAL A 63 7.06 2.59 -8.39
CA VAL A 63 7.58 1.99 -9.62
C VAL A 63 6.49 1.16 -10.28
N GLY A 64 5.90 1.71 -11.35
CA GLY A 64 4.87 1.03 -12.16
C GLY A 64 3.56 0.73 -11.45
N GLY A 65 2.78 -0.17 -12.04
CA GLY A 65 1.48 -0.57 -11.53
C GLY A 65 0.36 0.42 -11.85
N GLN A 66 -0.80 0.19 -11.24
CA GLN A 66 -1.99 0.99 -11.51
C GLN A 66 -2.70 1.36 -10.21
N GLU A 67 -3.12 2.63 -10.11
CA GLU A 67 -3.92 3.16 -9.00
C GLU A 67 -3.29 2.92 -7.61
N ASN A 68 -1.95 2.93 -7.56
CA ASN A 68 -1.22 2.83 -6.31
C ASN A 68 -1.07 4.22 -5.67
N GLN A 69 -1.15 4.28 -4.33
CA GLN A 69 -1.11 5.52 -3.60
C GLN A 69 -0.14 5.49 -2.41
N VAL A 70 0.77 6.47 -2.36
CA VAL A 70 1.58 6.78 -1.18
C VAL A 70 1.16 8.14 -0.64
N THR A 71 0.79 8.21 0.63
CA THR A 71 0.35 9.46 1.28
C THR A 71 1.22 9.88 2.47
N ASN A 72 2.26 9.12 2.78
CA ASN A 72 3.20 9.47 3.84
C ASN A 72 4.65 9.23 3.42
N GLN A 73 5.59 9.79 4.16
CA GLN A 73 7.00 9.90 3.78
C GLN A 73 7.78 8.58 3.81
N LYS A 74 8.89 8.57 3.03
CA LYS A 74 9.89 7.48 3.01
C LYS A 74 9.30 6.11 2.74
N SER A 75 8.35 6.05 1.83
CA SER A 75 7.59 4.84 1.56
C SER A 75 7.69 4.43 0.10
N VAL A 76 7.55 3.13 -0.17
CA VAL A 76 7.77 2.59 -1.50
C VAL A 76 6.61 1.66 -1.91
N ILE A 77 6.15 1.83 -3.16
CA ILE A 77 5.32 0.82 -3.83
C ILE A 77 6.02 0.35 -5.11
N VAL A 78 6.15 -0.96 -5.26
CA VAL A 78 6.68 -1.57 -6.48
C VAL A 78 5.58 -2.37 -7.16
N GLY A 79 4.98 -1.80 -8.19
CA GLY A 79 3.95 -2.44 -9.01
C GLY A 79 2.65 -2.78 -8.29
N GLY A 80 1.83 -3.59 -8.96
CA GLY A 80 0.53 -4.03 -8.44
C GLY A 80 -0.61 -3.07 -8.75
N PHE A 81 -1.77 -3.35 -8.15
CA PHE A 81 -3.02 -2.67 -8.44
C PHE A 81 -3.77 -2.30 -7.15
N TRP A 82 -4.19 -1.03 -7.03
CA TRP A 82 -4.90 -0.50 -5.86
C TRP A 82 -4.18 -0.70 -4.53
N ASN A 83 -2.86 -0.58 -4.51
CA ASN A 83 -2.11 -0.66 -3.26
C ASN A 83 -2.02 0.72 -2.61
N LYS A 84 -2.11 0.77 -1.27
CA LYS A 84 -2.11 2.00 -0.50
C LYS A 84 -1.10 1.96 0.63
N VAL A 85 -0.25 2.98 0.71
CA VAL A 85 0.66 3.19 1.83
C VAL A 85 0.34 4.52 2.50
N THR A 86 -0.09 4.45 3.75
CA THR A 86 -0.37 5.63 4.60
C THR A 86 0.55 5.70 5.81
N GLY A 87 1.27 4.63 6.11
CA GLY A 87 2.34 4.60 7.11
C GLY A 87 3.64 5.18 6.59
N SER A 88 4.49 5.75 7.45
CA SER A 88 5.83 6.18 7.11
C SER A 88 6.80 4.99 7.08
N ASN A 89 7.88 5.09 6.29
CA ASN A 89 8.92 4.05 6.19
C ASN A 89 8.37 2.66 5.79
N SER A 90 7.28 2.63 5.04
CA SER A 90 6.55 1.40 4.75
C SER A 90 6.70 0.98 3.28
N VAL A 91 6.57 -0.32 3.03
CA VAL A 91 6.81 -0.90 1.72
C VAL A 91 5.67 -1.82 1.29
N VAL A 92 5.19 -1.65 0.05
CA VAL A 92 4.29 -2.59 -0.61
C VAL A 92 4.89 -3.05 -1.92
N VAL A 93 4.98 -4.38 -2.11
CA VAL A 93 5.51 -4.96 -3.34
C VAL A 93 4.45 -5.81 -4.03
N GLY A 94 4.07 -5.43 -5.24
CA GLY A 94 3.14 -6.15 -6.11
C GLY A 94 1.77 -6.43 -5.49
N GLY A 95 0.99 -7.32 -6.10
CA GLY A 95 -0.33 -7.76 -5.62
C GLY A 95 -1.45 -6.74 -5.79
N VAL A 96 -2.59 -7.00 -5.15
CA VAL A 96 -3.83 -6.22 -5.37
C VAL A 96 -4.46 -5.82 -4.04
N SER A 97 -4.89 -4.55 -3.95
CA SER A 97 -5.66 -3.99 -2.83
C SER A 97 -4.99 -4.15 -1.46
N LYS A 98 -3.69 -3.91 -1.37
CA LYS A 98 -2.95 -3.99 -0.11
C LYS A 98 -2.92 -2.66 0.62
N GLU A 99 -2.80 -2.73 1.94
CA GLU A 99 -2.66 -1.56 2.78
C GLU A 99 -1.53 -1.72 3.80
N ALA A 100 -0.59 -0.76 3.83
CA ALA A 100 0.40 -0.61 4.87
C ALA A 100 0.17 0.74 5.55
N SER A 101 -0.34 0.74 6.79
CA SER A 101 -0.79 1.97 7.47
C SER A 101 -0.06 2.26 8.79
N GLY A 102 0.58 1.30 9.39
CA GLY A 102 1.52 1.53 10.49
C GLY A 102 2.89 2.00 9.98
N SER A 103 3.73 2.53 10.84
CA SER A 103 5.09 2.93 10.50
C SER A 103 6.00 1.71 10.40
N GLY A 104 6.79 1.60 9.33
CA GLY A 104 7.71 0.48 9.12
C GLY A 104 7.03 -0.81 8.67
N ASP A 105 5.79 -0.74 8.20
CA ASP A 105 5.04 -1.92 7.77
C ASP A 105 5.47 -2.40 6.38
N GLY A 106 5.43 -3.72 6.17
CA GLY A 106 5.72 -4.37 4.89
C GLY A 106 4.58 -5.26 4.40
N VAL A 107 4.17 -5.14 3.12
CA VAL A 107 3.21 -6.06 2.51
C VAL A 107 3.72 -6.55 1.17
N PHE A 108 4.01 -7.85 1.08
CA PHE A 108 4.63 -8.45 -0.10
C PHE A 108 3.68 -9.44 -0.77
N GLY A 109 3.31 -9.16 -2.02
CA GLY A 109 2.46 -10.06 -2.81
C GLY A 109 1.04 -10.27 -2.28
N GLY A 110 0.26 -11.11 -2.96
CA GLY A 110 -1.07 -11.54 -2.53
C GLY A 110 -2.22 -10.56 -2.81
N PHE A 111 -3.34 -10.77 -2.13
CA PHE A 111 -4.59 -10.07 -2.37
C PHE A 111 -5.24 -9.60 -1.05
N ARG A 112 -5.60 -8.31 -0.97
CA ARG A 112 -6.28 -7.68 0.18
C ARG A 112 -5.60 -7.90 1.54
N ASN A 113 -4.29 -7.97 1.57
CA ASN A 113 -3.55 -8.04 2.82
C ASN A 113 -3.41 -6.65 3.45
N LYS A 114 -3.56 -6.57 4.78
CA LYS A 114 -3.50 -5.33 5.54
C LYS A 114 -2.55 -5.42 6.71
N VAL A 115 -1.68 -4.40 6.86
CA VAL A 115 -0.79 -4.25 8.01
C VAL A 115 -0.95 -2.85 8.60
N SER A 116 -1.18 -2.76 9.90
CA SER A 116 -1.40 -1.50 10.61
C SER A 116 -0.70 -1.42 11.98
N GLY A 117 0.01 -2.48 12.36
CA GLY A 117 0.58 -2.58 13.70
C GLY A 117 1.84 -1.75 13.93
N GLY A 118 2.58 -1.45 12.90
CA GLY A 118 3.91 -0.86 12.95
C GLY A 118 5.01 -1.92 13.07
N GLU A 119 6.06 -1.74 12.26
CA GLU A 119 7.20 -2.69 12.15
C GLU A 119 6.76 -4.14 11.91
N SER A 120 5.64 -4.31 11.19
CA SER A 120 4.98 -5.58 11.00
C SER A 120 4.89 -5.97 9.53
N VAL A 121 4.74 -7.28 9.25
CA VAL A 121 4.87 -7.76 7.88
C VAL A 121 3.82 -8.82 7.52
N VAL A 122 3.28 -8.71 6.29
CA VAL A 122 2.61 -9.81 5.60
C VAL A 122 3.42 -10.17 4.34
N LEU A 123 3.89 -11.41 4.26
CA LEU A 123 4.71 -11.86 3.12
C LEU A 123 3.87 -12.30 1.91
N GLY A 124 2.59 -12.57 2.08
CA GLY A 124 1.71 -12.96 0.99
C GLY A 124 0.37 -13.51 1.45
N GLY A 125 -0.28 -14.30 0.59
CA GLY A 125 -1.59 -14.88 0.87
C GLY A 125 -2.77 -13.96 0.56
N GLN A 126 -3.91 -14.23 1.17
CA GLN A 126 -5.14 -13.52 0.88
C GLN A 126 -5.84 -13.05 2.15
N THR A 127 -6.25 -11.79 2.17
CA THR A 127 -7.08 -11.19 3.24
C THR A 127 -6.48 -11.35 4.66
N ASN A 128 -5.16 -11.38 4.75
CA ASN A 128 -4.51 -11.45 6.05
C ASN A 128 -4.42 -10.05 6.68
N GLU A 129 -4.61 -9.96 8.00
CA GLU A 129 -4.58 -8.70 8.76
C GLU A 129 -3.59 -8.78 9.92
N VAL A 130 -2.66 -7.81 10.00
CA VAL A 130 -1.76 -7.64 11.13
C VAL A 130 -2.02 -6.29 11.79
N ILE A 131 -2.38 -6.32 13.07
CA ILE A 131 -2.67 -5.15 13.90
C ILE A 131 -1.62 -5.01 15.01
N GLY A 132 -1.11 -6.13 15.51
CA GLY A 132 -0.06 -6.15 16.53
C GLY A 132 1.28 -5.60 16.01
N THR A 133 2.03 -4.93 16.87
CA THR A 133 3.36 -4.38 16.56
C THR A 133 4.42 -5.50 16.49
N ASN A 134 5.41 -5.36 15.62
CA ASN A 134 6.49 -6.34 15.43
C ASN A 134 5.98 -7.77 15.14
N SER A 135 4.91 -7.86 14.36
CA SER A 135 4.20 -9.12 14.14
C SER A 135 4.21 -9.52 12.67
N VAL A 136 4.07 -10.82 12.40
CA VAL A 136 4.26 -11.36 11.05
C VAL A 136 3.15 -12.32 10.67
N VAL A 137 2.68 -12.21 9.41
CA VAL A 137 1.95 -13.28 8.73
C VAL A 137 2.74 -13.72 7.50
N SER A 138 3.16 -14.99 7.47
CA SER A 138 3.94 -15.53 6.34
C SER A 138 3.08 -15.88 5.13
N GLY A 139 1.77 -16.04 5.31
CA GLY A 139 0.84 -16.35 4.21
C GLY A 139 -0.47 -16.93 4.71
N GLY A 140 -1.13 -17.72 3.86
CA GLY A 140 -2.45 -18.30 4.15
C GLY A 140 -3.61 -17.36 3.81
N THR A 141 -4.78 -17.63 4.37
CA THR A 141 -6.01 -16.91 4.04
C THR A 141 -6.78 -16.50 5.30
N ASP A 142 -7.23 -15.25 5.34
CA ASP A 142 -8.07 -14.72 6.43
C ASP A 142 -7.44 -14.87 7.83
N ASN A 143 -6.11 -14.83 7.95
CA ASN A 143 -5.45 -14.87 9.24
C ASN A 143 -5.38 -13.47 9.86
N LYS A 144 -5.66 -13.36 11.17
CA LYS A 144 -5.63 -12.12 11.93
C LYS A 144 -4.65 -12.22 13.10
N VAL A 145 -3.67 -11.30 13.12
CA VAL A 145 -2.69 -11.19 14.20
C VAL A 145 -2.85 -9.84 14.88
N SER A 146 -3.33 -9.84 16.12
CA SER A 146 -3.51 -8.64 16.94
C SER A 146 -2.61 -8.59 18.18
N GLY A 147 -2.00 -9.69 18.57
CA GLY A 147 -0.95 -9.71 19.59
C GLY A 147 0.35 -9.08 19.08
N ASN A 148 1.13 -8.45 19.98
CA ASN A 148 2.44 -7.91 19.66
C ASN A 148 3.49 -9.02 19.65
N TYR A 149 4.52 -8.89 18.80
CA TYR A 149 5.56 -9.92 18.64
C TYR A 149 4.99 -11.30 18.31
N ALA A 150 3.83 -11.34 17.66
CA ALA A 150 3.10 -12.55 17.37
C ALA A 150 3.25 -12.98 15.89
N SER A 151 3.04 -14.25 15.59
CA SER A 151 3.19 -14.75 14.23
C SER A 151 2.16 -15.80 13.82
N ALA A 152 1.72 -15.71 12.56
CA ALA A 152 0.97 -16.75 11.86
C ALA A 152 1.78 -17.22 10.64
N ASN A 153 2.20 -18.49 10.63
CA ASN A 153 3.03 -19.03 9.55
C ASN A 153 2.22 -19.57 8.36
N GLY A 154 0.89 -19.53 8.42
CA GLY A 154 0.01 -19.98 7.36
C GLY A 154 -1.36 -20.39 7.88
N GLY A 155 -2.04 -21.26 7.12
CA GLY A 155 -3.37 -21.75 7.45
C GLY A 155 -4.50 -20.79 7.04
N LYS A 156 -5.69 -21.05 7.58
CA LYS A 156 -6.88 -20.29 7.25
C LYS A 156 -7.66 -19.90 8.51
N GLN A 157 -8.09 -18.63 8.55
CA GLN A 157 -8.96 -18.11 9.61
C GLN A 157 -8.38 -18.25 11.02
N ASN A 158 -7.04 -18.22 11.16
CA ASN A 158 -6.41 -18.20 12.47
C ASN A 158 -6.49 -16.81 13.09
N THR A 159 -6.81 -16.75 14.38
CA THR A 159 -6.79 -15.52 15.18
C THR A 159 -5.77 -15.63 16.29
N ILE A 160 -4.74 -14.77 16.25
CA ILE A 160 -3.65 -14.73 17.24
C ILE A 160 -3.75 -13.40 17.98
N SER A 161 -4.23 -13.42 19.23
CA SER A 161 -4.45 -12.22 20.05
C SER A 161 -3.47 -12.08 21.22
N GLY A 162 -2.78 -13.14 21.58
CA GLY A 162 -1.78 -13.10 22.65
C GLY A 162 -0.46 -12.51 22.18
N ASP A 163 0.18 -11.69 23.02
CA ASP A 163 1.54 -11.23 22.78
C ASP A 163 2.52 -12.41 22.79
N TYR A 164 3.54 -12.36 21.94
CA TYR A 164 4.53 -13.43 21.73
C TYR A 164 3.94 -14.78 21.31
N ALA A 165 2.68 -14.80 20.88
CA ALA A 165 2.01 -16.01 20.44
C ALA A 165 2.36 -16.37 18.99
N ALA A 166 2.39 -17.68 18.70
CA ALA A 166 2.66 -18.15 17.35
C ALA A 166 1.73 -19.31 16.97
N THR A 167 1.36 -19.37 15.68
CA THR A 167 0.71 -20.55 15.09
C THR A 167 1.47 -20.99 13.84
N LEU A 168 1.59 -22.30 13.64
CA LEU A 168 2.21 -22.89 12.45
C LEU A 168 1.20 -23.06 11.30
N GLY A 169 -0.09 -23.01 11.60
CA GLY A 169 -1.15 -23.19 10.63
C GLY A 169 -2.43 -23.76 11.27
N GLY A 170 -3.43 -24.05 10.43
CA GLY A 170 -4.70 -24.59 10.85
C GLY A 170 -5.85 -24.09 9.99
#